data_0adb01d40db7b90f30b1e966aa23e48b
#
_entry.id   0adb01d40db7b90f30b1e966aa23e48b
#
_cell.length_a   1.000
_cell.length_b   1.000
_cell.length_c   1.000
_cell.angle_alpha   90.00
_cell.angle_beta   90.00
_cell.angle_gamma   90.00
#
_symmetry.space_group_name_H-M   'P 1'
#
loop_
_entity.id
_entity.type
_entity.pdbx_description
1 polymer ?
#
loop_
_entity_poly.entity_id
_entity_poly.type
_entity_poly.pdbx_seq_one_letter_code
_entity_poly.pdbx_strand_id
1 'polypeptide(L)'
;DPAMNARLATAVDKAKKDSVPRDVIERAIKKGAGTGDEKLIMEHVVFEGYAPHKVGVIVEVYTDNVNRTAPEVRVLFKKGQLGTAGSNKFLFDHVGLVEAHHADANIDREAAAIEAGANEFEPLTHEQNDDIPEGAAGARFICDRTAVHAVVKWLAANGWNVVTSELGYVPKQFPELTD
;
A
#
# COMPACT_ATOMS: atom_id res chain seq x y z
N ASP A 1 6.74 0.42 17.33
CA ASP A 1 7.20 1.80 17.51
C ASP A 1 7.18 2.50 16.14
N PRO A 2 6.42 3.63 15.97
CA PRO A 2 6.40 4.38 14.71
C PRO A 2 7.78 4.84 14.24
N ALA A 3 8.73 5.11 15.14
CA ALA A 3 10.08 5.54 14.80
C ALA A 3 10.89 4.44 14.05
N MET A 4 10.50 3.19 14.20
CA MET A 4 11.15 2.03 13.58
C MET A 4 10.30 1.38 12.48
N ASN A 5 9.13 1.95 12.16
CA ASN A 5 8.19 1.41 11.19
C ASN A 5 7.53 2.54 10.40
N ALA A 6 8.04 2.80 9.20
CA ALA A 6 7.58 3.88 8.33
C ALA A 6 6.08 3.77 8.01
N ARG A 7 5.57 2.56 7.74
CA ARG A 7 4.14 2.34 7.47
C ARG A 7 3.27 2.74 8.67
N LEU A 8 3.69 2.37 9.88
CA LEU A 8 2.99 2.77 11.09
C LEU A 8 3.07 4.29 11.31
N ALA A 9 4.23 4.90 11.07
CA ALA A 9 4.40 6.35 11.18
C ALA A 9 3.44 7.09 10.23
N THR A 10 3.41 6.71 8.96
CA THR A 10 2.51 7.29 7.95
C THR A 10 1.04 7.12 8.34
N ALA A 11 0.64 5.94 8.79
CA ALA A 11 -0.74 5.69 9.24
C ALA A 11 -1.12 6.54 10.47
N VAL A 12 -0.20 6.70 11.42
CA VAL A 12 -0.39 7.56 12.61
C VAL A 12 -0.53 9.01 12.21
N ASP A 13 0.28 9.49 11.27
CA ASP A 13 0.23 10.89 10.84
C ASP A 13 -1.03 11.18 10.02
N LYS A 14 -1.48 10.23 9.19
CA LYS A 14 -2.79 10.32 8.52
C LYS A 14 -3.92 10.38 9.56
N ALA A 15 -3.95 9.49 10.52
CA ALA A 15 -4.96 9.50 11.59
C ALA A 15 -5.00 10.82 12.38
N LYS A 16 -3.83 11.45 12.62
CA LYS A 16 -3.77 12.79 13.26
C LYS A 16 -4.34 13.87 12.35
N LYS A 17 -4.05 13.84 11.04
CA LYS A 17 -4.63 14.77 10.06
C LYS A 17 -6.16 14.66 10.02
N ASP A 18 -6.67 13.43 10.12
CA ASP A 18 -8.11 13.13 10.17
C ASP A 18 -8.72 13.40 11.57
N SER A 19 -7.98 14.08 12.46
CA SER A 19 -8.42 14.47 13.80
C SER A 19 -8.83 13.30 14.70
N VAL A 20 -8.26 12.11 14.48
CA VAL A 20 -8.50 10.95 15.38
C VAL A 20 -7.89 11.21 16.75
N PRO A 21 -8.64 11.05 17.86
CA PRO A 21 -8.14 11.27 19.19
C PRO A 21 -6.89 10.43 19.50
N ARG A 22 -5.94 11.04 20.21
CA ARG A 22 -4.64 10.40 20.53
C ARG A 22 -4.78 9.08 21.27
N ASP A 23 -5.71 8.98 22.21
CA ASP A 23 -5.97 7.76 22.99
C ASP A 23 -6.50 6.61 22.12
N VAL A 24 -7.25 6.93 21.04
CA VAL A 24 -7.72 5.95 20.05
C VAL A 24 -6.54 5.41 19.24
N ILE A 25 -5.66 6.30 18.78
CA ILE A 25 -4.45 5.91 18.06
C ILE A 25 -3.56 5.02 18.93
N GLU A 26 -3.30 5.42 20.19
CA GLU A 26 -2.48 4.64 21.11
C GLU A 26 -3.08 3.26 21.43
N ARG A 27 -4.41 3.17 21.60
CA ARG A 27 -5.11 1.89 21.77
C ARG A 27 -4.98 1.00 20.55
N ALA A 28 -5.14 1.56 19.35
CA ALA A 28 -4.99 0.82 18.10
C ALA A 28 -3.57 0.26 17.93
N ILE A 29 -2.55 1.07 18.24
CA ILE A 29 -1.14 0.64 18.21
C ILE A 29 -0.91 -0.50 19.22
N LYS A 30 -1.38 -0.38 20.45
CA LYS A 30 -1.24 -1.42 21.49
C LYS A 30 -1.94 -2.71 21.07
N LYS A 31 -3.15 -2.61 20.52
CA LYS A 31 -3.92 -3.76 20.02
C LYS A 31 -3.18 -4.46 18.89
N GLY A 32 -2.68 -3.71 17.90
CA GLY A 32 -1.90 -4.25 16.78
C GLY A 32 -0.54 -4.83 17.19
N ALA A 33 0.07 -4.31 18.25
CA ALA A 33 1.32 -4.84 18.82
C ALA A 33 1.10 -6.07 19.72
N GLY A 34 -0.14 -6.47 19.99
CA GLY A 34 -0.46 -7.57 20.89
C GLY A 34 -0.12 -7.30 22.37
N THR A 35 0.02 -6.01 22.76
CA THR A 35 0.36 -5.58 24.12
C THR A 35 -0.87 -5.05 24.89
N GLY A 36 -2.08 -5.12 24.30
CA GLY A 36 -3.34 -4.79 24.94
C GLY A 36 -3.92 -5.97 25.72
N ASP A 37 -5.01 -5.70 26.46
CA ASP A 37 -5.72 -6.70 27.27
C ASP A 37 -6.35 -7.83 26.40
N GLU A 38 -6.65 -7.54 25.13
CA GLU A 38 -7.08 -8.52 24.14
C GLU A 38 -5.95 -8.79 23.14
N LYS A 39 -5.42 -10.00 23.15
CA LYS A 39 -4.44 -10.46 22.18
C LYS A 39 -5.16 -10.74 20.85
N LEU A 40 -5.19 -9.77 19.97
CA LEU A 40 -5.67 -9.98 18.61
C LEU A 40 -4.53 -10.60 17.78
N ILE A 41 -4.63 -11.89 17.50
CA ILE A 41 -3.72 -12.58 16.58
C ILE A 41 -4.33 -12.40 15.19
N MET A 42 -3.68 -11.58 14.36
CA MET A 42 -4.06 -11.41 12.95
C MET A 42 -3.17 -12.29 12.08
N GLU A 43 -3.80 -13.09 11.25
CA GLU A 43 -3.14 -13.88 10.22
C GLU A 43 -3.17 -13.11 8.89
N HIS A 44 -2.03 -13.07 8.21
CA HIS A 44 -1.93 -12.53 6.85
C HIS A 44 -2.18 -13.66 5.86
N VAL A 45 -3.22 -13.52 5.06
CA VAL A 45 -3.63 -14.51 4.05
C VAL A 45 -3.69 -13.83 2.69
N VAL A 46 -3.12 -14.48 1.68
CA VAL A 46 -3.15 -14.01 0.29
C VAL A 46 -4.03 -14.94 -0.53
N PHE A 47 -5.05 -14.38 -1.16
CA PHE A 47 -5.87 -15.07 -2.14
C PHE A 47 -5.47 -14.64 -3.54
N GLU A 48 -5.45 -15.59 -4.45
CA GLU A 48 -5.10 -15.40 -5.83
C GLU A 48 -6.26 -15.85 -6.71
N GLY A 49 -6.51 -15.15 -7.80
CA GLY A 49 -7.60 -15.52 -8.70
C GLY A 49 -7.63 -14.67 -9.94
N TYR A 50 -8.64 -14.89 -10.74
CA TYR A 50 -8.90 -14.16 -11.96
C TYR A 50 -10.30 -13.55 -11.91
N ALA A 51 -10.39 -12.26 -12.18
CA ALA A 51 -11.65 -11.57 -12.47
C ALA A 51 -12.12 -11.92 -13.90
N PRO A 52 -13.30 -11.48 -14.34
CA PRO A 52 -13.72 -11.59 -15.73
C PRO A 52 -12.62 -11.12 -16.69
N HIS A 53 -12.63 -11.64 -17.90
CA HIS A 53 -11.61 -11.36 -18.95
C HIS A 53 -10.19 -11.80 -18.58
N LYS A 54 -10.05 -12.75 -17.64
CA LYS A 54 -8.75 -13.30 -17.18
C LYS A 54 -7.83 -12.27 -16.53
N VAL A 55 -8.37 -11.19 -15.99
CA VAL A 55 -7.60 -10.20 -15.23
C VAL A 55 -7.12 -10.85 -13.94
N GLY A 56 -5.81 -10.93 -13.75
CA GLY A 56 -5.20 -11.45 -12.52
C GLY A 56 -5.52 -10.55 -11.33
N VAL A 57 -5.87 -11.16 -10.19
CA VAL A 57 -6.19 -10.45 -8.94
C VAL A 57 -5.46 -11.10 -7.79
N ILE A 58 -4.79 -10.28 -6.97
CA ILE A 58 -4.25 -10.67 -5.67
C ILE A 58 -5.04 -9.92 -4.60
N VAL A 59 -5.50 -10.65 -3.57
CA VAL A 59 -6.22 -10.08 -2.43
C VAL A 59 -5.44 -10.42 -1.17
N GLU A 60 -4.85 -9.41 -0.54
CA GLU A 60 -4.21 -9.54 0.77
C GLU A 60 -5.24 -9.24 1.86
N VAL A 61 -5.32 -10.12 2.84
CA VAL A 61 -6.26 -10.02 3.94
C VAL A 61 -5.53 -10.22 5.26
N TYR A 62 -5.78 -9.33 6.20
CA TYR A 62 -5.44 -9.53 7.61
C TYR A 62 -6.73 -9.92 8.34
N THR A 63 -6.75 -11.09 8.95
CA THR A 63 -7.95 -11.62 9.62
C THR A 63 -7.59 -12.30 10.94
N ASP A 64 -8.50 -12.22 11.88
CA ASP A 64 -8.47 -12.98 13.12
C ASP A 64 -9.09 -14.39 12.96
N ASN A 65 -9.74 -14.66 11.83
CA ASN A 65 -10.41 -15.93 11.57
C ASN A 65 -10.45 -16.29 10.08
N VAL A 66 -9.48 -17.07 9.65
CA VAL A 66 -9.35 -17.53 8.25
C VAL A 66 -10.56 -18.35 7.79
N ASN A 67 -11.15 -19.16 8.69
CA ASN A 67 -12.30 -20.01 8.35
C ASN A 67 -13.58 -19.19 8.05
N ARG A 68 -13.71 -18.00 8.64
CA ARG A 68 -14.79 -17.05 8.30
C ARG A 68 -14.46 -16.32 7.00
N THR A 69 -13.24 -15.83 6.86
CA THR A 69 -12.83 -14.96 5.75
C THR A 69 -12.72 -15.69 4.42
N ALA A 70 -12.22 -16.93 4.39
CA ALA A 70 -12.02 -17.64 3.14
C ALA A 70 -13.31 -17.91 2.35
N PRO A 71 -14.44 -18.32 2.96
CA PRO A 71 -15.74 -18.40 2.29
C PRO A 71 -16.25 -17.04 1.80
N GLU A 72 -16.05 -15.96 2.56
CA GLU A 72 -16.47 -14.61 2.17
C GLU A 72 -15.72 -14.14 0.92
N VAL A 73 -14.40 -14.29 0.88
CA VAL A 73 -13.58 -13.97 -0.30
C VAL A 73 -14.01 -14.83 -1.50
N ARG A 74 -14.29 -16.13 -1.31
CA ARG A 74 -14.76 -17.00 -2.39
C ARG A 74 -16.08 -16.51 -3.00
N VAL A 75 -16.95 -15.94 -2.20
CA VAL A 75 -18.21 -15.37 -2.68
C VAL A 75 -17.96 -14.15 -3.58
N LEU A 76 -16.95 -13.34 -3.31
CA LEU A 76 -16.60 -12.19 -4.14
C LEU A 76 -16.11 -12.60 -5.55
N PHE A 77 -15.50 -13.78 -5.68
CA PHE A 77 -15.06 -14.33 -6.96
C PHE A 77 -16.15 -15.02 -7.77
N LYS A 78 -17.45 -14.82 -7.49
CA LYS A 78 -18.58 -15.49 -8.22
C LYS A 78 -18.57 -15.27 -9.73
N LYS A 79 -18.08 -14.11 -10.20
CA LYS A 79 -17.97 -13.77 -11.64
C LYS A 79 -16.58 -14.04 -12.23
N GLY A 80 -15.67 -14.54 -11.41
CA GLY A 80 -14.29 -14.86 -11.75
C GLY A 80 -13.96 -16.29 -11.32
N GLN A 81 -12.70 -16.53 -11.09
CA GLN A 81 -12.19 -17.82 -10.63
C GLN A 81 -11.18 -17.61 -9.51
N LEU A 82 -11.50 -18.08 -8.30
CA LEU A 82 -10.51 -18.18 -7.23
C LEU A 82 -9.56 -19.33 -7.55
N GLY A 83 -8.26 -19.01 -7.57
CA GLY A 83 -7.19 -19.97 -7.81
C GLY A 83 -6.63 -20.55 -6.52
N THR A 84 -5.62 -21.41 -6.68
CA THR A 84 -4.77 -21.87 -5.58
C THR A 84 -3.60 -20.92 -5.37
N ALA A 85 -2.93 -21.00 -4.21
CA ALA A 85 -1.74 -20.22 -3.94
C ALA A 85 -0.67 -20.43 -5.04
N GLY A 86 -0.12 -19.34 -5.57
CA GLY A 86 0.86 -19.33 -6.67
C GLY A 86 0.22 -19.38 -8.08
N SER A 87 -1.11 -19.34 -8.20
CA SER A 87 -1.79 -19.47 -9.49
C SER A 87 -1.60 -18.26 -10.42
N ASN A 88 -1.40 -17.06 -9.90
CA ASN A 88 -1.18 -15.84 -10.69
C ASN A 88 -0.18 -14.85 -10.09
N LYS A 89 0.37 -15.12 -8.92
CA LYS A 89 1.35 -14.25 -8.25
C LYS A 89 2.58 -13.96 -9.12
N PHE A 90 2.94 -14.88 -10.02
CA PHE A 90 4.05 -14.70 -10.97
C PHE A 90 3.81 -13.59 -12.00
N LEU A 91 2.56 -13.16 -12.19
CA LEU A 91 2.17 -12.04 -13.07
C LEU A 91 2.50 -10.67 -12.45
N PHE A 92 2.90 -10.63 -11.20
CA PHE A 92 3.12 -9.41 -10.43
C PHE A 92 4.52 -9.40 -9.82
N ASP A 93 5.04 -8.19 -9.61
CA ASP A 93 6.18 -7.95 -8.73
C ASP A 93 5.68 -7.47 -7.38
N HIS A 94 6.17 -8.09 -6.31
CA HIS A 94 5.85 -7.69 -4.95
C HIS A 94 6.88 -6.64 -4.50
N VAL A 95 6.44 -5.40 -4.37
CA VAL A 95 7.29 -4.21 -4.23
C VAL A 95 6.90 -3.36 -3.02
N GLY A 96 7.72 -2.38 -2.72
CA GLY A 96 7.35 -1.24 -1.87
C GLY A 96 6.72 -0.15 -2.71
N LEU A 97 5.61 0.41 -2.24
CA LEU A 97 4.89 1.53 -2.84
C LEU A 97 4.90 2.70 -1.87
N VAL A 98 5.41 3.86 -2.32
CA VAL A 98 5.42 5.09 -1.53
C VAL A 98 4.79 6.19 -2.36
N GLU A 99 3.63 6.69 -1.93
CA GLU A 99 2.97 7.81 -2.58
C GLU A 99 3.26 9.09 -1.82
N ALA A 100 3.67 10.11 -2.55
CA ALA A 100 4.03 11.39 -1.97
C ALA A 100 3.72 12.53 -2.94
N HIS A 101 3.66 13.74 -2.41
CA HIS A 101 3.54 14.95 -3.21
C HIS A 101 4.55 16.01 -2.76
N HIS A 102 4.92 16.89 -3.69
CA HIS A 102 5.77 18.05 -3.45
C HIS A 102 5.03 19.32 -3.85
N ALA A 103 5.23 20.40 -3.08
CA ALA A 103 4.56 21.67 -3.34
C ALA A 103 5.00 22.35 -4.65
N ASP A 104 6.26 22.16 -5.05
CA ASP A 104 6.75 22.61 -6.35
C ASP A 104 6.27 21.66 -7.45
N ALA A 105 5.35 22.12 -8.29
CA ALA A 105 4.81 21.36 -9.40
C ALA A 105 5.85 20.96 -10.45
N ASN A 106 6.99 21.68 -10.52
CA ASN A 106 8.06 21.47 -11.49
C ASN A 106 9.21 20.62 -10.95
N ILE A 107 9.09 20.09 -9.73
CA ILE A 107 10.12 19.22 -9.15
C ILE A 107 10.41 18.05 -10.09
N ASP A 108 11.69 17.72 -10.26
CA ASP A 108 12.11 16.56 -11.04
C ASP A 108 11.84 15.28 -10.24
N ARG A 109 10.77 14.59 -10.64
CA ARG A 109 10.33 13.33 -10.01
C ARG A 109 11.27 12.17 -10.30
N GLU A 110 11.92 12.17 -11.47
CA GLU A 110 12.88 11.15 -11.86
C GLU A 110 14.14 11.26 -11.02
N ALA A 111 14.69 12.47 -10.88
CA ALA A 111 15.81 12.72 -9.99
C ALA A 111 15.48 12.34 -8.55
N ALA A 112 14.28 12.70 -8.07
CA ALA A 112 13.83 12.34 -6.73
C ALA A 112 13.73 10.82 -6.54
N ALA A 113 13.25 10.07 -7.54
CA ALA A 113 13.18 8.61 -7.49
C ALA A 113 14.58 7.99 -7.37
N ILE A 114 15.51 8.41 -8.22
CA ILE A 114 16.89 7.91 -8.22
C ILE A 114 17.56 8.18 -6.87
N GLU A 115 17.47 9.41 -6.38
CA GLU A 115 18.14 9.82 -5.13
C GLU A 115 17.49 9.17 -3.89
N ALA A 116 16.18 8.94 -3.92
CA ALA A 116 15.47 8.21 -2.86
C ALA A 116 15.79 6.70 -2.86
N GLY A 117 16.35 6.16 -3.95
CA GLY A 117 16.61 4.74 -4.12
C GLY A 117 15.36 3.95 -4.54
N ALA A 118 14.42 4.60 -5.23
CA ALA A 118 13.33 3.93 -5.92
C ALA A 118 13.79 3.38 -7.27
N ASN A 119 13.18 2.29 -7.71
CA ASN A 119 13.48 1.66 -8.99
C ASN A 119 12.75 2.36 -10.15
N GLU A 120 11.52 2.81 -9.87
CA GLU A 120 10.62 3.45 -10.83
C GLU A 120 9.74 4.46 -10.12
N PHE A 121 9.11 5.34 -10.90
CA PHE A 121 8.05 6.22 -10.40
C PHE A 121 6.92 6.34 -11.42
N GLU A 122 5.72 6.59 -10.91
CA GLU A 122 4.53 6.92 -11.69
C GLU A 122 4.02 8.29 -11.24
N PRO A 123 3.79 9.25 -12.15
CA PRO A 123 3.12 10.48 -11.78
C PRO A 123 1.73 10.19 -11.21
N LEU A 124 1.35 10.88 -10.14
CA LEU A 124 0.01 10.83 -9.56
C LEU A 124 -0.63 12.21 -9.59
N THR A 125 -1.93 12.23 -9.80
CA THR A 125 -2.77 13.42 -9.76
C THR A 125 -3.76 13.36 -8.59
N HIS A 126 -4.37 14.48 -8.27
CA HIS A 126 -5.46 14.54 -7.29
C HIS A 126 -6.62 13.58 -7.62
N GLU A 127 -6.96 13.39 -8.91
CA GLU A 127 -8.01 12.46 -9.34
C GLU A 127 -7.70 11.00 -9.03
N GLN A 128 -6.41 10.63 -8.97
CA GLN A 128 -5.96 9.28 -8.67
C GLN A 128 -5.78 9.03 -7.16
N ASN A 129 -5.47 10.08 -6.42
CA ASN A 129 -5.35 10.06 -4.97
C ASN A 129 -5.70 11.45 -4.42
N ASP A 130 -6.82 11.56 -3.72
CA ASP A 130 -7.37 12.80 -3.14
C ASP A 130 -6.54 13.36 -1.98
N ASP A 131 -5.63 12.58 -1.41
CA ASP A 131 -4.61 13.06 -0.46
C ASP A 131 -3.50 13.91 -1.15
N ILE A 132 -3.43 13.93 -2.50
CA ILE A 132 -2.51 14.77 -3.27
C ILE A 132 -3.23 16.09 -3.59
N PRO A 133 -2.74 17.25 -3.13
CA PRO A 133 -3.39 18.53 -3.42
C PRO A 133 -3.41 18.86 -4.92
N GLU A 134 -4.46 19.55 -5.38
CA GLU A 134 -4.50 20.06 -6.74
C GLU A 134 -3.29 20.96 -7.04
N GLY A 135 -2.67 20.74 -8.20
CA GLY A 135 -1.49 21.49 -8.64
C GLY A 135 -0.16 21.08 -7.98
N ALA A 136 -0.17 20.18 -7.02
CA ALA A 136 1.06 19.63 -6.46
C ALA A 136 1.68 18.57 -7.40
N ALA A 137 2.98 18.37 -7.28
CA ALA A 137 3.67 17.28 -7.94
C ALA A 137 3.46 15.98 -7.17
N GLY A 138 2.48 15.17 -7.55
CA GLY A 138 2.29 13.84 -6.99
C GLY A 138 3.10 12.78 -7.71
N ALA A 139 3.55 11.75 -6.97
CA ALA A 139 4.21 10.57 -7.52
C ALA A 139 4.02 9.35 -6.62
N ARG A 140 3.95 8.17 -7.25
CA ARG A 140 4.12 6.86 -6.64
C ARG A 140 5.53 6.38 -6.95
N PHE A 141 6.33 6.18 -5.92
CA PHE A 141 7.67 5.64 -6.00
C PHE A 141 7.61 4.13 -5.74
N ILE A 142 8.15 3.35 -6.67
CA ILE A 142 8.18 1.89 -6.62
C ILE A 142 9.60 1.47 -6.26
N CYS A 143 9.76 0.71 -5.20
CA CYS A 143 11.08 0.32 -4.68
C CYS A 143 11.08 -1.14 -4.20
N ASP A 144 12.26 -1.64 -3.87
CA ASP A 144 12.37 -2.91 -3.19
C ASP A 144 11.62 -2.90 -1.86
N ARG A 145 11.00 -4.02 -1.49
CA ARG A 145 10.23 -4.17 -0.26
C ARG A 145 10.98 -3.75 1.01
N THR A 146 12.29 -3.97 1.00
CA THR A 146 13.17 -3.62 2.13
C THR A 146 13.60 -2.16 2.13
N ALA A 147 13.45 -1.46 1.00
CA ALA A 147 13.86 -0.07 0.83
C ALA A 147 12.78 0.95 1.24
N VAL A 148 11.53 0.54 1.48
CA VAL A 148 10.40 1.45 1.79
C VAL A 148 10.75 2.48 2.85
N HIS A 149 11.37 2.06 3.95
CA HIS A 149 11.74 2.98 5.03
C HIS A 149 12.77 4.03 4.60
N ALA A 150 13.77 3.62 3.80
CA ALA A 150 14.80 4.53 3.30
C ALA A 150 14.21 5.56 2.32
N VAL A 151 13.34 5.10 1.40
CA VAL A 151 12.65 5.97 0.44
C VAL A 151 11.77 6.99 1.17
N VAL A 152 10.93 6.56 2.11
CA VAL A 152 10.09 7.46 2.93
C VAL A 152 10.93 8.50 3.65
N LYS A 153 12.04 8.08 4.27
CA LYS A 153 12.92 8.97 5.01
C LYS A 153 13.58 10.01 4.12
N TRP A 154 14.08 9.60 2.94
CA TRP A 154 14.68 10.51 1.99
C TRP A 154 13.66 11.53 1.46
N LEU A 155 12.47 11.06 1.03
CA LEU A 155 11.42 11.93 0.53
C LEU A 155 11.00 12.97 1.56
N ALA A 156 10.76 12.56 2.80
CA ALA A 156 10.41 13.49 3.89
C ALA A 156 11.50 14.53 4.17
N ALA A 157 12.78 14.13 4.09
CA ALA A 157 13.93 15.04 4.31
C ALA A 157 14.12 16.04 3.17
N ASN A 158 13.60 15.74 1.97
CA ASN A 158 13.71 16.57 0.76
C ASN A 158 12.40 17.28 0.37
N GLY A 159 11.51 17.54 1.34
CA GLY A 159 10.34 18.39 1.16
C GLY A 159 9.11 17.69 0.57
N TRP A 160 9.16 16.37 0.37
CA TRP A 160 8.02 15.60 -0.04
C TRP A 160 7.12 15.25 1.15
N ASN A 161 5.82 15.39 0.96
CA ASN A 161 4.82 14.91 1.92
C ASN A 161 4.40 13.50 1.54
N VAL A 162 4.81 12.52 2.33
CA VAL A 162 4.43 11.12 2.13
C VAL A 162 3.00 10.94 2.62
N VAL A 163 2.12 10.43 1.74
CA VAL A 163 0.70 10.18 2.03
C VAL A 163 0.40 8.71 2.24
N THR A 164 1.12 7.82 1.52
CA THR A 164 0.98 6.37 1.66
C THR A 164 2.34 5.69 1.61
N SER A 165 2.53 4.66 2.41
CA SER A 165 3.70 3.78 2.30
C SER A 165 3.31 2.35 2.67
N GLU A 166 3.42 1.43 1.72
CA GLU A 166 2.96 0.05 1.89
C GLU A 166 3.75 -0.94 1.03
N LEU A 167 3.51 -2.22 1.25
CA LEU A 167 3.89 -3.27 0.32
C LEU A 167 2.70 -3.56 -0.58
N GLY A 168 2.96 -3.78 -1.87
CA GLY A 168 1.92 -4.04 -2.85
C GLY A 168 2.41 -4.88 -4.02
N TYR A 169 1.52 -5.09 -4.98
CA TYR A 169 1.79 -5.86 -6.17
C TYR A 169 1.60 -4.99 -7.41
N VAL A 170 2.64 -4.92 -8.24
CA VAL A 170 2.60 -4.22 -9.52
C VAL A 170 2.54 -5.25 -10.64
N PRO A 171 1.59 -5.16 -11.58
CA PRO A 171 1.49 -6.10 -12.68
C PRO A 171 2.68 -5.93 -13.65
N LYS A 172 3.27 -7.05 -14.07
CA LYS A 172 4.34 -7.07 -15.10
C LYS A 172 3.81 -6.79 -16.48
N GLN A 173 2.55 -7.10 -16.73
CA GLN A 173 1.88 -6.89 -17.99
C GLN A 173 0.40 -6.61 -17.77
N PHE A 174 -0.15 -5.76 -18.61
CA PHE A 174 -1.60 -5.50 -18.64
C PHE A 174 -2.24 -6.37 -19.71
N PRO A 175 -3.28 -7.17 -19.40
CA PRO A 175 -4.01 -7.92 -20.40
C PRO A 175 -4.78 -6.95 -21.30
N GLU A 176 -4.83 -7.26 -22.62
CA GLU A 176 -5.77 -6.59 -23.50
C GLU A 176 -7.20 -7.00 -23.13
N LEU A 177 -8.02 -6.01 -22.78
CA LEU A 177 -9.43 -6.24 -22.54
C LEU A 177 -10.14 -6.26 -23.90
N THR A 178 -10.63 -7.43 -24.30
CA THR A 178 -11.53 -7.55 -25.45
C THR A 178 -12.96 -7.35 -24.99
N ASP A 179 -13.70 -6.53 -25.72
CA ASP A 179 -15.14 -6.28 -25.50
C ASP A 179 -15.99 -7.58 -25.54
#